data_83d275a8dd8073847fa339dfb21150df
#
_entry.id   83d275a8dd8073847fa339dfb21150df
#
_cell.length_a   1.000
_cell.length_b   1.000
_cell.length_c   1.000
_cell.angle_alpha   90.00
_cell.angle_beta   90.00
_cell.angle_gamma   90.00
#
_symmetry.space_group_name_H-M   'P 1'
#
loop_
_entity.id
_entity.type
_entity.pdbx_description
1 polymer ?
#
loop_
_entity_poly.entity_id
_entity_poly.type
_entity_poly.pdbx_seq_one_letter_code
_entity_poly.pdbx_strand_id
1 'polypeptide(L)'
;MDEILRLEHLEKTFGTHQVLRDISFSVNKGDVISIIGSSGSGKSTMLRCVNLLEEPTGGKIIFEGKDISGKELNLSQYRARVGMVFQQFNLFNNMNALENCVCPQLTVLHRKREEAEKIARDYLERVGMSAYCNARPAQLSGGQKQRIA
;
A
#
# COMPACT_ATOMS: atom_id res chain seq x y z
N MET A 1 17.32 -3.82 17.78
CA MET A 1 16.87 -3.25 16.49
C MET A 1 15.37 -3.48 16.43
N ASP A 2 14.59 -2.46 16.09
CA ASP A 2 13.12 -2.56 16.09
C ASP A 2 12.67 -3.18 14.76
N GLU A 3 12.65 -4.51 14.70
CA GLU A 3 12.10 -5.24 13.55
C GLU A 3 10.62 -4.91 13.38
N ILE A 4 10.24 -4.41 12.19
CA ILE A 4 8.85 -4.05 11.87
C ILE A 4 8.16 -5.09 11.00
N LEU A 5 8.91 -5.75 10.12
CA LEU A 5 8.38 -6.78 9.21
C LEU A 5 9.40 -7.91 9.07
N ARG A 6 8.91 -9.15 9.08
CA ARG A 6 9.71 -10.33 8.75
C ARG A 6 8.90 -11.28 7.88
N LEU A 7 9.52 -11.73 6.81
CA LEU A 7 9.01 -12.82 5.98
C LEU A 7 9.79 -14.08 6.32
N GLU A 8 9.08 -15.16 6.55
CA GLU A 8 9.66 -16.49 6.83
C GLU A 8 9.14 -17.48 5.79
N HIS A 9 10.04 -17.96 4.93
CA HIS A 9 9.75 -18.98 3.92
C HIS A 9 8.51 -18.65 3.06
N LEU A 10 8.34 -17.37 2.70
CA LEU A 10 7.17 -16.91 1.96
C LEU A 10 7.11 -17.57 0.59
N GLU A 11 5.97 -18.18 0.29
CA GLU A 11 5.70 -18.85 -0.97
C GLU A 11 4.39 -18.34 -1.60
N LYS A 12 4.37 -18.26 -2.93
CA LYS A 12 3.15 -17.99 -3.70
C LYS A 12 3.12 -18.78 -4.98
N THR A 13 2.05 -19.54 -5.14
CA THR A 13 1.77 -20.33 -6.35
C THR A 13 0.42 -19.90 -6.92
N PHE A 14 0.33 -19.73 -8.24
CA PHE A 14 -0.90 -19.50 -8.99
C PHE A 14 -1.16 -20.73 -9.86
N GLY A 15 -2.19 -21.51 -9.53
CA GLY A 15 -2.42 -22.80 -10.16
C GLY A 15 -1.20 -23.72 -10.01
N THR A 16 -0.51 -24.02 -11.10
CA THR A 16 0.72 -24.83 -11.12
C THR A 16 2.00 -24.00 -11.16
N HIS A 17 1.88 -22.67 -11.29
CA HIS A 17 3.04 -21.80 -11.45
C HIS A 17 3.48 -21.19 -10.10
N GLN A 18 4.63 -21.62 -9.59
CA GLN A 18 5.24 -21.08 -8.37
C GLN A 18 6.02 -19.81 -8.70
N VAL A 19 5.53 -18.66 -8.18
CA VAL A 19 6.09 -17.32 -8.41
C VAL A 19 7.06 -16.93 -7.30
N LEU A 20 6.70 -17.17 -6.04
CA LEU A 20 7.58 -16.95 -4.90
C LEU A 20 8.02 -18.29 -4.33
N ARG A 21 9.33 -18.42 -4.10
CA ARG A 21 9.96 -19.64 -3.62
C ARG A 21 10.84 -19.31 -2.43
N ASP A 22 10.43 -19.69 -1.23
CA ASP A 22 11.22 -19.60 -0.02
C ASP A 22 11.86 -18.21 0.21
N ILE A 23 11.05 -17.16 0.21
CA ILE A 23 11.52 -15.79 0.43
C ILE A 23 11.57 -15.50 1.93
N SER A 24 12.75 -15.22 2.46
CA SER A 24 12.96 -14.90 3.86
C SER A 24 13.85 -13.66 4.00
N PHE A 25 13.37 -12.64 4.70
CA PHE A 25 14.15 -11.46 5.11
C PHE A 25 13.41 -10.68 6.19
N SER A 26 14.11 -9.76 6.84
CA SER A 26 13.51 -8.85 7.82
C SER A 26 13.79 -7.39 7.46
N VAL A 27 12.91 -6.52 7.96
CA VAL A 27 12.94 -5.06 7.80
C VAL A 27 12.86 -4.42 9.17
N ASN A 28 13.80 -3.54 9.49
CA ASN A 28 13.77 -2.76 10.71
C ASN A 28 13.14 -1.39 10.47
N LYS A 29 12.71 -0.75 11.53
CA LYS A 29 12.19 0.61 11.47
C LYS A 29 13.24 1.56 10.91
N GLY A 30 12.88 2.30 9.85
CA GLY A 30 13.76 3.23 9.15
C GLY A 30 14.55 2.64 7.98
N ASP A 31 14.48 1.32 7.76
CA ASP A 31 15.12 0.70 6.61
C ASP A 31 14.47 1.14 5.30
N VAL A 32 15.28 1.26 4.25
CA VAL A 32 14.86 1.39 2.86
C VAL A 32 15.37 0.18 2.09
N ILE A 33 14.45 -0.65 1.59
CA ILE A 33 14.78 -1.87 0.86
C ILE A 33 14.47 -1.70 -0.62
N SER A 34 15.45 -1.99 -1.47
CA SER A 34 15.28 -2.06 -2.92
C SER A 34 15.19 -3.50 -3.39
N ILE A 35 14.13 -3.83 -4.15
CA ILE A 35 13.93 -5.16 -4.72
C ILE A 35 14.23 -5.09 -6.21
N ILE A 36 15.28 -5.80 -6.64
CA ILE A 36 15.77 -5.81 -8.02
C ILE A 36 15.51 -7.18 -8.65
N GLY A 37 15.19 -7.21 -9.92
CA GLY A 37 14.97 -8.44 -10.69
C GLY A 37 14.31 -8.16 -12.03
N SER A 38 14.31 -9.14 -12.93
CA SER A 38 13.68 -9.06 -14.24
C SER A 38 12.15 -8.87 -14.17
N SER A 39 11.52 -8.47 -15.27
CA SER A 39 10.06 -8.45 -15.36
C SER A 39 9.52 -9.87 -15.14
N GLY A 40 8.44 -10.01 -14.37
CA GLY A 40 7.86 -11.31 -14.06
C GLY A 40 8.53 -12.10 -12.93
N SER A 41 9.62 -11.58 -12.31
CA SER A 41 10.33 -12.29 -11.22
C SER A 41 9.59 -12.35 -9.87
N GLY A 42 8.35 -11.88 -9.79
CA GLY A 42 7.55 -11.97 -8.56
C GLY A 42 7.63 -10.76 -7.61
N LYS A 43 8.39 -9.68 -7.94
CA LYS A 43 8.53 -8.50 -7.07
C LYS A 43 7.20 -7.89 -6.62
N SER A 44 6.33 -7.63 -7.58
CA SER A 44 4.99 -7.07 -7.28
C SER A 44 4.11 -8.08 -6.54
N THR A 45 4.25 -9.37 -6.83
CA THR A 45 3.53 -10.44 -6.12
C THR A 45 3.96 -10.48 -4.65
N MET A 46 5.26 -10.36 -4.37
CA MET A 46 5.77 -10.33 -3.00
C MET A 46 5.22 -9.11 -2.23
N LEU A 47 5.26 -7.90 -2.83
CA LEU A 47 4.69 -6.70 -2.21
C LEU A 47 3.17 -6.84 -1.96
N ARG A 48 2.45 -7.49 -2.89
CA ARG A 48 1.01 -7.78 -2.70
C ARG A 48 0.77 -8.80 -1.59
N CYS A 49 1.65 -9.78 -1.42
CA CYS A 49 1.58 -10.71 -0.29
C CYS A 49 1.83 -9.98 1.03
N VAL A 50 2.83 -9.09 1.09
CA VAL A 50 3.11 -8.28 2.28
C VAL A 50 1.89 -7.43 2.68
N ASN A 51 1.18 -6.85 1.72
CA ASN A 51 -0.05 -6.08 1.98
C ASN A 51 -1.31 -6.96 2.07
N LEU A 52 -1.17 -8.28 1.96
CA LEU A 52 -2.27 -9.27 1.93
C LEU A 52 -3.33 -8.99 0.84
N LEU A 53 -2.95 -8.30 -0.25
CA LEU A 53 -3.75 -8.22 -1.48
C LEU A 53 -3.70 -9.54 -2.26
N GLU A 54 -2.64 -10.31 -2.06
CA GLU A 54 -2.50 -11.70 -2.48
C GLU A 54 -2.25 -12.56 -1.23
N GLU A 55 -3.02 -13.59 -1.02
CA GLU A 55 -2.82 -14.53 0.08
C GLU A 55 -1.62 -15.43 -0.24
N PRO A 56 -0.60 -15.50 0.64
CA PRO A 56 0.51 -16.46 0.48
C PRO A 56 0.00 -17.89 0.42
N THR A 57 0.69 -18.76 -0.32
CA THR A 57 0.40 -20.22 -0.33
C THR A 57 1.22 -20.97 0.69
N GLY A 58 2.27 -20.37 1.25
CA GLY A 58 3.12 -20.93 2.29
C GLY A 58 3.95 -19.86 2.96
N GLY A 59 4.58 -20.23 4.06
CA GLY A 59 5.38 -19.35 4.90
C GLY A 59 4.57 -18.45 5.82
N LYS A 60 5.24 -17.45 6.41
CA LYS A 60 4.64 -16.51 7.36
C LYS A 60 5.05 -15.08 7.06
N ILE A 61 4.17 -14.15 7.41
CA ILE A 61 4.43 -12.72 7.43
C ILE A 61 4.23 -12.24 8.86
N ILE A 62 5.29 -11.75 9.46
CA ILE A 62 5.29 -11.26 10.84
C ILE A 62 5.40 -9.74 10.79
N PHE A 63 4.40 -9.04 11.29
CA PHE A 63 4.36 -7.58 11.37
C PHE A 63 4.30 -7.15 12.83
N GLU A 64 5.30 -6.37 13.28
CA GLU A 64 5.44 -5.93 14.67
C GLU A 64 5.33 -7.09 15.67
N GLY A 65 6.00 -8.19 15.35
CA GLY A 65 6.05 -9.40 16.20
C GLY A 65 4.80 -10.27 16.16
N LYS A 66 3.79 -9.94 15.33
CA LYS A 66 2.56 -10.73 15.17
C LYS A 66 2.50 -11.39 13.81
N ASP A 67 2.21 -12.69 13.78
CA ASP A 67 1.92 -13.40 12.54
C ASP A 67 0.58 -12.92 11.97
N ILE A 68 0.64 -12.32 10.78
CA ILE A 68 -0.52 -11.76 10.07
C ILE A 68 -1.07 -12.70 8.99
N SER A 69 -0.48 -13.88 8.82
CA SER A 69 -0.93 -14.90 7.85
C SER A 69 -2.20 -15.62 8.29
N GLY A 70 -2.67 -15.39 9.53
CA GLY A 70 -3.84 -16.05 10.13
C GLY A 70 -5.16 -15.37 9.80
N LYS A 71 -6.27 -16.10 10.00
CA LYS A 71 -7.64 -15.67 9.65
C LYS A 71 -8.27 -14.61 10.58
N GLU A 72 -7.65 -14.28 11.70
CA GLU A 72 -8.22 -13.35 12.70
C GLU A 72 -7.80 -11.88 12.51
N LEU A 73 -7.13 -11.56 11.41
CA LEU A 73 -6.64 -10.23 11.15
C LEU A 73 -7.72 -9.29 10.63
N ASN A 74 -7.88 -8.12 11.23
CA ASN A 74 -8.64 -7.03 10.62
C ASN A 74 -7.83 -6.40 9.48
N LEU A 75 -8.08 -6.86 8.25
CA LEU A 75 -7.37 -6.44 7.04
C LEU A 75 -7.42 -4.93 6.81
N SER A 76 -8.53 -4.26 7.13
CA SER A 76 -8.66 -2.82 6.95
C SER A 76 -7.72 -2.05 7.89
N GLN A 77 -7.62 -2.47 9.15
CA GLN A 77 -6.70 -1.88 10.11
C GLN A 77 -5.23 -2.15 9.75
N TYR A 78 -4.92 -3.36 9.29
CA TYR A 78 -3.57 -3.70 8.84
C TYR A 78 -3.16 -2.85 7.64
N ARG A 79 -3.99 -2.78 6.59
CA ARG A 79 -3.72 -2.01 5.39
C ARG A 79 -3.68 -0.49 5.61
N ALA A 80 -4.32 0.00 6.66
CA ALA A 80 -4.18 1.40 7.09
C ALA A 80 -2.78 1.72 7.62
N ARG A 81 -2.02 0.71 8.08
CA ARG A 81 -0.65 0.83 8.59
C ARG A 81 0.41 0.46 7.55
N VAL A 82 0.06 -0.36 6.58
CA VAL A 82 0.94 -0.82 5.50
C VAL A 82 0.44 -0.26 4.17
N GLY A 83 0.82 0.96 3.87
CA GLY A 83 0.44 1.63 2.61
C GLY A 83 1.08 0.97 1.39
N MET A 84 0.38 1.01 0.26
CA MET A 84 0.89 0.56 -1.03
C MET A 84 0.61 1.61 -2.10
N VAL A 85 1.66 2.07 -2.78
CA VAL A 85 1.54 2.93 -3.95
C VAL A 85 1.53 2.05 -5.19
N PHE A 86 0.42 2.09 -5.93
CA PHE A 86 0.22 1.27 -7.12
C PHE A 86 0.79 1.95 -8.38
N GLN A 87 1.27 1.15 -9.31
CA GLN A 87 1.77 1.64 -10.60
C GLN A 87 0.68 2.34 -11.44
N GLN A 88 -0.58 1.95 -11.28
CA GLN A 88 -1.75 2.50 -11.98
C GLN A 88 -2.49 3.59 -11.18
N PHE A 89 -1.89 4.10 -10.10
CA PHE A 89 -2.39 5.16 -9.22
C PHE A 89 -3.72 4.85 -8.50
N ASN A 90 -4.63 4.09 -9.08
CA ASN A 90 -5.93 3.63 -8.54
C ASN A 90 -6.80 4.75 -7.94
N LEU A 91 -6.79 5.93 -8.55
CA LEU A 91 -7.65 7.03 -8.16
C LEU A 91 -9.11 6.76 -8.54
N PHE A 92 -10.03 7.15 -7.68
CA PHE A 92 -11.47 7.14 -7.98
C PHE A 92 -11.81 8.21 -9.02
N ASN A 93 -12.20 7.79 -10.22
CA ASN A 93 -12.43 8.70 -11.36
C ASN A 93 -13.64 9.63 -11.17
N ASN A 94 -14.58 9.25 -10.33
CA ASN A 94 -15.77 10.04 -9.98
C ASN A 94 -15.53 11.08 -8.88
N MET A 95 -14.33 11.09 -8.28
CA MET A 95 -13.92 12.01 -7.22
C MET A 95 -12.83 12.96 -7.72
N ASN A 96 -12.77 14.19 -7.18
CA ASN A 96 -11.64 15.09 -7.42
C ASN A 96 -10.41 14.70 -6.59
N ALA A 97 -9.29 15.42 -6.75
CA ALA A 97 -8.04 15.12 -6.04
C ALA A 97 -8.21 15.17 -4.51
N LEU A 98 -8.88 16.19 -3.99
CA LEU A 98 -9.12 16.33 -2.56
C LEU A 98 -9.99 15.18 -2.02
N GLU A 99 -11.08 14.85 -2.74
CA GLU A 99 -11.98 13.77 -2.34
C GLU A 99 -11.29 12.40 -2.35
N ASN A 100 -10.39 12.15 -3.31
CA ASN A 100 -9.55 10.94 -3.33
C ASN A 100 -8.69 10.80 -2.06
N CYS A 101 -8.17 11.92 -1.53
CA CYS A 101 -7.38 11.92 -0.30
C CYS A 101 -8.24 11.88 0.98
N VAL A 102 -9.46 12.42 0.93
CA VAL A 102 -10.38 12.50 2.09
C VAL A 102 -11.12 11.19 2.30
N CYS A 103 -11.64 10.58 1.23
CA CYS A 103 -12.49 9.39 1.31
C CYS A 103 -11.89 8.24 2.14
N PRO A 104 -10.62 7.82 1.95
CA PRO A 104 -10.01 6.77 2.79
C PRO A 104 -9.92 7.13 4.27
N GLN A 105 -9.70 8.41 4.59
CA GLN A 105 -9.63 8.87 5.97
C GLN A 105 -10.98 8.78 6.68
N LEU A 106 -12.07 9.04 5.96
CA LEU A 106 -13.43 8.91 6.50
C LEU A 106 -13.81 7.43 6.67
N THR A 107 -13.55 6.62 5.65
CA THR A 107 -14.06 5.24 5.59
C THR A 107 -13.22 4.24 6.39
N VAL A 108 -11.91 4.41 6.44
CA VAL A 108 -11.00 3.47 7.10
C VAL A 108 -10.53 3.97 8.46
N LEU A 109 -10.20 5.26 8.57
CA LEU A 109 -9.69 5.85 9.81
C LEU A 109 -10.80 6.48 10.66
N HIS A 110 -12.03 6.54 10.14
CA HIS A 110 -13.20 7.13 10.82
C HIS A 110 -12.96 8.56 11.35
N ARG A 111 -12.11 9.33 10.64
CA ARG A 111 -11.85 10.74 10.98
C ARG A 111 -13.07 11.61 10.69
N LYS A 112 -13.21 12.70 11.41
CA LYS A 112 -14.20 13.74 11.07
C LYS A 112 -13.83 14.41 9.74
N ARG A 113 -14.83 14.81 8.95
CA ARG A 113 -14.62 15.39 7.62
C ARG A 113 -13.71 16.62 7.63
N GLU A 114 -13.92 17.52 8.56
CA GLU A 114 -13.10 18.74 8.70
C GLU A 114 -11.62 18.44 8.93
N GLU A 115 -11.33 17.47 9.80
CA GLU A 115 -9.97 17.00 10.08
C GLU A 115 -9.35 16.34 8.83
N ALA A 116 -10.09 15.45 8.17
CA ALA A 116 -9.64 14.75 6.97
C ALA A 116 -9.33 15.71 5.82
N GLU A 117 -10.18 16.73 5.60
CA GLU A 117 -9.96 17.75 4.59
C GLU A 117 -8.73 18.62 4.90
N LYS A 118 -8.54 19.02 6.14
CA LYS A 118 -7.37 19.78 6.56
C LYS A 118 -6.09 18.99 6.27
N ILE A 119 -6.02 17.73 6.73
CA ILE A 119 -4.86 16.84 6.49
C ILE A 119 -4.63 16.65 5.00
N ALA A 120 -5.69 16.38 4.22
CA ALA A 120 -5.56 16.19 2.78
C ALA A 120 -5.00 17.43 2.07
N ARG A 121 -5.45 18.64 2.44
CA ARG A 121 -4.94 19.90 1.88
C ARG A 121 -3.47 20.11 2.22
N ASP A 122 -3.07 19.87 3.47
CA ASP A 122 -1.68 19.98 3.90
C ASP A 122 -0.75 19.05 3.11
N TYR A 123 -1.17 17.81 2.85
CA TYR A 123 -0.40 16.87 2.03
C TYR A 123 -0.38 17.26 0.55
N LEU A 124 -1.51 17.68 -0.02
CA LEU A 124 -1.56 18.17 -1.41
C LEU A 124 -0.67 19.40 -1.60
N GLU A 125 -0.57 20.28 -0.62
CA GLU A 125 0.35 21.41 -0.64
C GLU A 125 1.81 20.94 -0.66
N ARG A 126 2.19 20.03 0.23
CA ARG A 126 3.57 19.47 0.30
C ARG A 126 4.03 18.85 -1.02
N VAL A 127 3.11 18.27 -1.79
CA VAL A 127 3.43 17.68 -3.10
C VAL A 127 3.16 18.63 -4.27
N GLY A 128 2.87 19.92 -4.00
CA GLY A 128 2.65 20.95 -5.03
C GLY A 128 1.37 20.76 -5.83
N MET A 129 0.31 20.22 -5.19
CA MET A 129 -0.97 19.92 -5.83
C MET A 129 -2.13 20.83 -5.37
N SER A 130 -1.87 21.88 -4.60
CA SER A 130 -2.91 22.81 -4.08
C SER A 130 -3.83 23.36 -5.17
N ALA A 131 -3.27 23.76 -6.31
CA ALA A 131 -4.06 24.30 -7.43
C ALA A 131 -4.97 23.25 -8.12
N TYR A 132 -4.73 21.97 -7.86
CA TYR A 132 -5.44 20.84 -8.50
C TYR A 132 -6.41 20.12 -7.57
N CYS A 133 -6.68 20.65 -6.37
CA CYS A 133 -7.58 20.02 -5.39
C CYS A 133 -8.93 19.63 -5.96
N ASN A 134 -9.48 20.46 -6.86
CA ASN A 134 -10.80 20.25 -7.49
C ASN A 134 -10.72 19.50 -8.82
N ALA A 135 -9.52 19.19 -9.33
CA ALA A 135 -9.35 18.51 -10.60
C ALA A 135 -9.71 17.02 -10.46
N ARG A 136 -10.40 16.47 -11.46
CA ARG A 136 -10.67 15.02 -11.55
C ARG A 136 -9.49 14.30 -12.20
N PRO A 137 -9.32 12.98 -11.96
CA PRO A 137 -8.21 12.21 -12.55
C PRO A 137 -8.06 12.37 -14.06
N ALA A 138 -9.16 12.49 -14.81
CA ALA A 138 -9.11 12.70 -16.26
C ALA A 138 -8.43 14.02 -16.68
N GLN A 139 -8.38 15.01 -15.81
CA GLN A 139 -7.78 16.33 -16.04
C GLN A 139 -6.32 16.43 -15.60
N LEU A 140 -5.76 15.34 -15.04
CA LEU A 140 -4.45 15.29 -14.44
C LEU A 140 -3.47 14.51 -15.31
N SER A 141 -2.23 14.99 -15.40
CA SER A 141 -1.12 14.22 -15.98
C SER A 141 -0.76 12.99 -15.14
N GLY A 142 -0.02 12.04 -15.71
CA GLY A 142 0.43 10.85 -14.99
C GLY A 142 1.23 11.20 -13.71
N GLY A 143 2.15 12.16 -13.79
CA GLY A 143 2.93 12.60 -12.63
C GLY A 143 2.09 13.32 -11.57
N GLN A 144 1.00 14.03 -11.97
CA GLN A 144 0.06 14.64 -11.04
C GLN A 144 -0.79 13.56 -10.33
N LYS A 145 -1.27 12.56 -11.07
CA LYS A 145 -1.98 11.40 -10.48
C LYS A 145 -1.11 10.65 -9.48
N GLN A 146 0.17 10.46 -9.80
CA GLN A 146 1.12 9.78 -8.90
C GLN A 146 1.33 10.53 -7.60
N ARG A 147 1.31 11.87 -7.63
CA ARG A 147 1.45 12.69 -6.41
C ARG A 147 0.20 12.70 -5.54
N ILE A 148 -0.96 12.34 -6.09
CA ILE A 148 -2.22 12.24 -5.35
C ILE A 148 -2.39 10.83 -4.76
N ALA A 149 -1.90 9.79 -5.46
CA ALA A 149 -1.95 8.40 -5.02
C ALA A 149 -1.01 8.12 -3.85
#